data_0f83b337318021b9c952278233fb337a
#
_entry.id   0f83b337318021b9c952278233fb337a
#
_cell.length_a   1.000
_cell.length_b   1.000
_cell.length_c   1.000
_cell.angle_alpha   90.00
_cell.angle_beta   90.00
_cell.angle_gamma   90.00
#
_symmetry.space_group_name_H-M   'P 1'
#
loop_
_entity.id
_entity.type
_entity.pdbx_description
1 polymer ?
#
loop_
_entity_poly.entity_id
_entity_poly.type
_entity_poly.pdbx_seq_one_letter_code
_entity_poly.pdbx_strand_id
1 'polypeptide(L)'
;MGALARGDIFLFAGFHLDRCGLLRRDDLGGLSPVAIGGRALDLLSVLVERHGEVLSKAEIMAAVWPNMAVEDGNLTLQMAALRRILDRGRREGNCIQTVARRGYRFAAEVTRAEAARPKLEANSRAGAARPPPRLSIVVLPIANLSGDPAEGYFADALTDDLTTDLSRISDSFVVACSTASTYKGRLVDVRQVGRELGVRYVLEGSVRRSGRQTRMNMQLIDAESGGYLWAERVETGRQRLAEAEEEISGRLAHTLYLELVEDVDRQIRREGGADPDARDLVMRGWARFYRPRSPASLQEAQAAFARALELRPRSIRARIGFATVLAATILEGWSHSPPADQAQVEELLGEVFARGTNHSMAHYAMAMLRRSQARLGEARIEAERAVALDHSNAAALYELGLAHMFLGQPRTGILHIEKAVRLSPRDPFVSAMHYGLGRCHLFLGHLDQAIELFERASTGQPRHWDVRMWLVGALALNGDLDAARAELTEASRLKPEIHSQAGWRAHQPWIAIPGYWALREKTLNLGLRRAGFPDR
;
A
#
# COMPACT_ATOMS: atom_id res chain seq x y z
N MET A 1 -25.30 -5.10 25.38
CA MET A 1 -24.24 -5.44 26.34
C MET A 1 -23.80 -6.85 26.04
N GLY A 2 -22.65 -7.03 25.43
CA GLY A 2 -22.08 -8.30 25.00
C GLY A 2 -20.84 -8.03 24.18
N ALA A 3 -19.88 -7.30 24.76
CA ALA A 3 -18.56 -7.21 24.21
C ALA A 3 -17.65 -7.99 25.15
N LEU A 4 -16.85 -8.92 24.61
CA LEU A 4 -15.77 -9.61 25.31
C LEU A 4 -15.08 -8.67 26.28
N ALA A 5 -15.00 -9.01 27.56
CA ALA A 5 -14.32 -8.18 28.54
C ALA A 5 -12.84 -8.02 28.18
N ARG A 6 -12.22 -6.91 28.56
CA ARG A 6 -10.80 -6.64 28.23
C ARG A 6 -9.92 -7.77 28.75
N GLY A 7 -9.24 -8.47 27.84
CA GLY A 7 -8.23 -9.48 28.16
C GLY A 7 -8.70 -10.92 28.12
N ASP A 8 -9.95 -11.21 27.75
CA ASP A 8 -10.44 -12.58 27.63
C ASP A 8 -9.96 -13.22 26.33
N ILE A 9 -9.32 -14.35 26.45
CA ILE A 9 -9.01 -15.25 25.33
C ILE A 9 -9.82 -16.52 25.53
N PHE A 10 -10.60 -16.89 24.54
CA PHE A 10 -11.37 -18.13 24.52
C PHE A 10 -10.69 -19.17 23.63
N LEU A 11 -10.42 -20.32 24.21
CA LEU A 11 -9.81 -21.46 23.52
C LEU A 11 -10.87 -22.52 23.28
N PHE A 12 -11.06 -22.92 22.03
CA PHE A 12 -11.99 -23.98 21.68
C PHE A 12 -11.60 -24.65 20.36
N ALA A 13 -11.75 -25.94 20.25
CA ALA A 13 -11.61 -26.68 18.99
C ALA A 13 -10.35 -26.37 18.15
N GLY A 14 -9.24 -26.01 18.80
CA GLY A 14 -8.01 -25.61 18.13
C GLY A 14 -8.02 -24.15 17.65
N PHE A 15 -9.01 -23.37 18.04
CA PHE A 15 -9.10 -21.94 17.78
C PHE A 15 -8.81 -21.11 19.03
N HIS A 16 -8.25 -19.94 18.82
CA HIS A 16 -8.09 -18.88 19.82
C HIS A 16 -8.92 -17.69 19.35
N LEU A 17 -9.90 -17.30 20.15
CA LEU A 17 -10.77 -16.15 19.90
C LEU A 17 -10.46 -15.07 20.92
N ASP A 18 -10.15 -13.89 20.45
CA ASP A 18 -10.09 -12.65 21.22
C ASP A 18 -10.90 -11.55 20.53
N ARG A 19 -10.87 -10.31 21.07
CA ARG A 19 -11.60 -9.17 20.47
C ARG A 19 -11.12 -8.78 19.07
N CYS A 20 -9.95 -9.21 18.67
CA CYS A 20 -9.30 -8.79 17.43
C CYS A 20 -9.39 -9.82 16.32
N GLY A 21 -9.78 -11.03 16.63
CA GLY A 21 -9.90 -12.04 15.61
C GLY A 21 -9.97 -13.47 16.08
N LEU A 22 -9.98 -14.35 15.10
CA LEU A 22 -9.96 -15.78 15.28
C LEU A 22 -8.62 -16.31 14.74
N LEU A 23 -7.85 -16.98 15.58
CA LEU A 23 -6.61 -17.66 15.19
C LEU A 23 -6.84 -19.17 15.24
N ARG A 24 -6.23 -19.91 14.33
CA ARG A 24 -6.24 -21.38 14.31
C ARG A 24 -4.85 -21.90 14.64
N ARG A 25 -4.77 -22.88 15.55
CA ARG A 25 -3.52 -23.58 15.84
C ARG A 25 -3.24 -24.60 14.73
N ASP A 26 -2.06 -24.57 14.18
CA ASP A 26 -1.58 -25.59 13.24
C ASP A 26 -1.00 -26.83 13.97
N ASP A 27 -0.70 -27.89 13.21
CA ASP A 27 -0.19 -29.16 13.76
C ASP A 27 1.22 -29.02 14.38
N LEU A 28 1.93 -27.89 14.13
CA LEU A 28 3.24 -27.56 14.68
C LEU A 28 3.15 -26.63 15.90
N GLY A 29 1.92 -26.30 16.35
CA GLY A 29 1.67 -25.42 17.48
C GLY A 29 1.71 -23.92 17.16
N GLY A 30 1.91 -23.53 15.90
CA GLY A 30 1.81 -22.18 15.41
C GLY A 30 0.37 -21.66 15.38
N LEU A 31 0.17 -20.34 15.51
CA LEU A 31 -1.13 -19.68 15.39
C LEU A 31 -1.19 -18.92 14.08
N SER A 32 -2.17 -19.22 13.24
CA SER A 32 -2.41 -18.53 11.97
C SER A 32 -3.77 -17.82 12.00
N PRO A 33 -3.86 -16.57 11.47
CA PRO A 33 -5.10 -15.83 11.43
C PRO A 33 -6.10 -16.49 10.48
N VAL A 34 -7.37 -16.52 10.91
CA VAL A 34 -8.49 -17.02 10.12
C VAL A 34 -9.24 -15.85 9.54
N ALA A 35 -9.38 -15.81 8.23
CA ALA A 35 -10.17 -14.78 7.56
C ALA A 35 -11.66 -14.94 7.92
N ILE A 36 -12.18 -14.00 8.70
CA ILE A 36 -13.57 -13.95 9.16
C ILE A 36 -14.08 -12.52 9.05
N GLY A 37 -15.29 -12.34 8.52
CA GLY A 37 -15.91 -11.01 8.45
C GLY A 37 -16.28 -10.47 9.84
N GLY A 38 -16.21 -9.16 10.06
CA GLY A 38 -16.44 -8.53 11.36
C GLY A 38 -17.76 -8.94 12.01
N ARG A 39 -18.86 -9.00 11.26
CA ARG A 39 -20.18 -9.44 11.79
C ARG A 39 -20.21 -10.92 12.15
N ALA A 40 -19.48 -11.76 11.44
CA ALA A 40 -19.34 -13.17 11.81
C ALA A 40 -18.48 -13.33 13.07
N LEU A 41 -17.48 -12.46 13.27
CA LEU A 41 -16.66 -12.40 14.48
C LEU A 41 -17.48 -11.95 15.69
N ASP A 42 -18.29 -10.87 15.55
CA ASP A 42 -19.21 -10.41 16.60
C ASP A 42 -20.18 -11.53 17.02
N LEU A 43 -20.74 -12.21 16.02
CA LEU A 43 -21.65 -13.34 16.24
C LEU A 43 -20.96 -14.51 16.96
N LEU A 44 -19.75 -14.84 16.56
CA LEU A 44 -18.95 -15.88 17.21
C LEU A 44 -18.64 -15.51 18.66
N SER A 45 -18.29 -14.27 18.91
CA SER A 45 -18.00 -13.75 20.25
C SER A 45 -19.18 -13.92 21.20
N VAL A 46 -20.38 -13.51 20.77
CA VAL A 46 -21.61 -13.68 21.55
C VAL A 46 -21.92 -15.17 21.85
N LEU A 47 -21.72 -16.03 20.87
CA LEU A 47 -21.97 -17.48 21.01
C LEU A 47 -20.95 -18.15 21.94
N VAL A 48 -19.68 -17.75 21.90
CA VAL A 48 -18.59 -18.30 22.72
C VAL A 48 -18.67 -17.79 24.16
N GLU A 49 -19.00 -16.52 24.38
CA GLU A 49 -19.21 -15.94 25.73
C GLU A 49 -20.32 -16.68 26.49
N ARG A 50 -21.39 -17.07 25.78
CA ARG A 50 -22.55 -17.78 26.31
C ARG A 50 -22.57 -19.24 25.87
N HIS A 51 -21.37 -19.86 25.79
CA HIS A 51 -21.27 -21.27 25.39
C HIS A 51 -22.11 -22.18 26.29
N GLY A 52 -22.69 -23.23 25.70
CA GLY A 52 -23.61 -24.14 26.39
C GLY A 52 -25.05 -23.63 26.47
N GLU A 53 -25.31 -22.33 26.44
CA GLU A 53 -26.65 -21.75 26.46
C GLU A 53 -27.31 -21.79 25.08
N VAL A 54 -28.64 -21.86 25.06
CA VAL A 54 -29.45 -21.75 23.85
C VAL A 54 -29.86 -20.29 23.69
N LEU A 55 -29.28 -19.61 22.70
CA LEU A 55 -29.60 -18.24 22.37
C LEU A 55 -30.68 -18.17 21.29
N SER A 56 -31.76 -17.45 21.57
CA SER A 56 -32.80 -17.18 20.58
C SER A 56 -32.28 -16.29 19.45
N LYS A 57 -32.93 -16.35 18.29
CA LYS A 57 -32.60 -15.45 17.18
C LYS A 57 -32.69 -13.97 17.58
N ALA A 58 -33.72 -13.60 18.35
CA ALA A 58 -33.93 -12.22 18.82
C ALA A 58 -32.79 -11.73 19.72
N GLU A 59 -32.33 -12.57 20.66
CA GLU A 59 -31.19 -12.24 21.53
C GLU A 59 -29.91 -12.05 20.74
N ILE A 60 -29.64 -12.93 19.78
CA ILE A 60 -28.46 -12.82 18.89
C ILE A 60 -28.54 -11.55 18.05
N MET A 61 -29.71 -11.27 17.44
CA MET A 61 -29.90 -10.09 16.62
C MET A 61 -29.73 -8.79 17.44
N ALA A 62 -30.27 -8.75 18.65
CA ALA A 62 -30.13 -7.60 19.54
C ALA A 62 -28.66 -7.38 19.99
N ALA A 63 -27.89 -8.45 20.16
CA ALA A 63 -26.50 -8.39 20.58
C ALA A 63 -25.55 -7.99 19.43
N VAL A 64 -25.75 -8.54 18.22
CA VAL A 64 -24.83 -8.37 17.08
C VAL A 64 -25.20 -7.16 16.22
N TRP A 65 -26.46 -6.81 16.15
CA TRP A 65 -26.99 -5.66 15.36
C TRP A 65 -27.84 -4.72 16.21
N PRO A 66 -27.32 -4.10 17.28
CA PRO A 66 -28.08 -3.20 18.11
C PRO A 66 -28.56 -2.00 17.28
N ASN A 67 -29.87 -1.70 17.34
CA ASN A 67 -30.51 -0.58 16.66
C ASN A 67 -30.50 -0.63 15.11
N MET A 68 -30.30 -1.81 14.51
CA MET A 68 -30.39 -2.01 13.06
C MET A 68 -31.56 -2.93 12.72
N ALA A 69 -32.37 -2.56 11.76
CA ALA A 69 -33.37 -3.46 11.16
C ALA A 69 -32.64 -4.39 10.18
N VAL A 70 -32.41 -5.64 10.58
CA VAL A 70 -31.71 -6.66 9.77
C VAL A 70 -32.67 -7.82 9.55
N GLU A 71 -32.73 -8.32 8.32
CA GLU A 71 -33.54 -9.48 7.99
C GLU A 71 -32.94 -10.79 8.56
N ASP A 72 -33.81 -11.74 8.95
CA ASP A 72 -33.45 -13.07 9.47
C ASP A 72 -32.49 -13.85 8.55
N GLY A 73 -32.52 -13.57 7.25
CA GLY A 73 -31.64 -14.15 6.24
C GLY A 73 -30.16 -13.84 6.49
N ASN A 74 -29.87 -12.67 7.03
CA ASN A 74 -28.48 -12.27 7.29
C ASN A 74 -27.85 -13.09 8.42
N LEU A 75 -28.59 -13.33 9.51
CA LEU A 75 -28.15 -14.22 10.59
C LEU A 75 -27.86 -15.63 10.07
N THR A 76 -28.71 -16.15 9.20
CA THR A 76 -28.55 -17.48 8.61
C THR A 76 -27.29 -17.57 7.75
N LEU A 77 -26.99 -16.51 6.98
CA LEU A 77 -25.80 -16.41 6.15
C LEU A 77 -24.51 -16.40 7.01
N GLN A 78 -24.49 -15.60 8.08
CA GLN A 78 -23.34 -15.51 8.99
C GLN A 78 -23.12 -16.83 9.74
N MET A 79 -24.20 -17.49 10.18
CA MET A 79 -24.11 -18.82 10.80
C MET A 79 -23.56 -19.89 9.85
N ALA A 80 -23.94 -19.86 8.57
CA ALA A 80 -23.39 -20.76 7.57
C ALA A 80 -21.89 -20.51 7.31
N ALA A 81 -21.47 -19.24 7.27
CA ALA A 81 -20.07 -18.85 7.14
C ALA A 81 -19.24 -19.35 8.34
N LEU A 82 -19.72 -19.15 9.57
CA LEU A 82 -19.06 -19.63 10.78
C LEU A 82 -18.90 -21.15 10.78
N ARG A 83 -19.95 -21.91 10.47
CA ARG A 83 -19.89 -23.38 10.42
C ARG A 83 -18.85 -23.85 9.40
N ARG A 84 -18.80 -23.24 8.23
CA ARG A 84 -17.82 -23.58 7.21
C ARG A 84 -16.37 -23.41 7.70
N ILE A 85 -16.12 -22.41 8.53
CA ILE A 85 -14.79 -22.11 9.09
C ILE A 85 -14.49 -23.06 10.25
N LEU A 86 -15.41 -23.17 11.23
CA LEU A 86 -15.17 -23.84 12.50
C LEU A 86 -15.22 -25.36 12.39
N ASP A 87 -16.06 -25.90 11.49
CA ASP A 87 -16.29 -27.36 11.35
C ASP A 87 -15.38 -27.98 10.27
N ARG A 88 -14.55 -27.17 9.58
CA ARG A 88 -13.66 -27.66 8.51
C ARG A 88 -12.60 -28.61 9.05
N GLY A 89 -12.71 -29.87 8.66
CA GLY A 89 -11.77 -30.95 9.04
C GLY A 89 -12.02 -31.58 10.41
N ARG A 90 -13.13 -31.26 11.09
CA ARG A 90 -13.50 -31.88 12.35
C ARG A 90 -14.13 -33.26 12.12
N ARG A 91 -13.73 -34.24 12.97
CA ARG A 91 -14.33 -35.57 13.05
C ARG A 91 -15.41 -35.68 14.15
N GLU A 92 -15.45 -34.72 15.09
CA GLU A 92 -16.37 -34.69 16.24
C GLU A 92 -17.28 -33.47 16.15
N GLY A 93 -18.57 -33.66 15.97
CA GLY A 93 -19.69 -32.74 16.09
C GLY A 93 -19.47 -31.27 15.64
N ASN A 94 -20.53 -30.55 15.36
CA ASN A 94 -20.48 -29.15 14.95
C ASN A 94 -20.29 -28.22 16.14
N CYS A 95 -19.42 -27.21 16.02
CA CYS A 95 -19.22 -26.18 17.06
C CYS A 95 -20.50 -25.39 17.34
N ILE A 96 -21.35 -25.18 16.33
CA ILE A 96 -22.62 -24.43 16.46
C ILE A 96 -23.78 -25.36 16.11
N GLN A 97 -24.62 -25.64 17.08
CA GLN A 97 -25.83 -26.46 16.95
C GLN A 97 -27.09 -25.61 16.79
N THR A 98 -27.98 -26.00 15.89
CA THR A 98 -29.32 -25.42 15.81
C THR A 98 -30.26 -26.20 16.75
N VAL A 99 -30.89 -25.50 17.68
CA VAL A 99 -31.95 -26.06 18.54
C VAL A 99 -33.30 -25.68 17.94
N ALA A 100 -34.02 -26.69 17.43
CA ALA A 100 -35.28 -26.50 16.71
C ALA A 100 -36.27 -25.60 17.48
N ARG A 101 -36.79 -24.56 16.81
CA ARG A 101 -37.72 -23.55 17.35
C ARG A 101 -37.20 -22.70 18.52
N ARG A 102 -35.95 -22.88 18.99
CA ARG A 102 -35.39 -22.18 20.16
C ARG A 102 -34.21 -21.26 19.80
N GLY A 103 -33.41 -21.63 18.79
CA GLY A 103 -32.27 -20.78 18.37
C GLY A 103 -30.99 -21.59 18.13
N TYR A 104 -29.87 -21.06 18.60
CA TYR A 104 -28.54 -21.61 18.39
C TYR A 104 -27.80 -21.80 19.71
N ARG A 105 -26.91 -22.80 19.77
CA ARG A 105 -26.07 -23.10 20.93
C ARG A 105 -24.63 -23.34 20.46
N PHE A 106 -23.67 -22.75 21.16
CA PHE A 106 -22.26 -23.11 20.98
C PHE A 106 -21.95 -24.35 21.79
N ALA A 107 -21.64 -25.46 21.11
CA ALA A 107 -21.55 -26.78 21.71
C ALA A 107 -20.11 -27.26 21.93
N ALA A 108 -19.10 -26.57 21.35
CA ALA A 108 -17.72 -26.93 21.62
C ALA A 108 -17.31 -26.50 23.04
N GLU A 109 -16.46 -27.32 23.66
CA GLU A 109 -15.86 -26.98 24.96
C GLU A 109 -15.04 -25.70 24.84
N VAL A 110 -15.29 -24.73 25.73
CA VAL A 110 -14.61 -23.43 25.72
C VAL A 110 -13.83 -23.29 27.02
N THR A 111 -12.53 -23.06 26.90
CA THR A 111 -11.68 -22.72 28.03
C THR A 111 -11.40 -21.22 27.98
N ARG A 112 -11.76 -20.50 29.04
CA ARG A 112 -11.38 -19.09 29.21
C ARG A 112 -9.96 -19.06 29.78
N ALA A 113 -9.01 -18.62 28.99
CA ALA A 113 -7.69 -18.24 29.48
C ALA A 113 -7.81 -16.76 29.87
N GLU A 114 -7.68 -16.45 31.15
CA GLU A 114 -7.30 -15.08 31.51
C GLU A 114 -6.00 -14.83 30.75
N ALA A 115 -5.93 -13.70 30.02
CA ALA A 115 -4.65 -13.21 29.57
C ALA A 115 -3.80 -13.11 30.82
N ALA A 116 -2.98 -14.13 31.05
CA ALA A 116 -1.92 -14.01 32.02
C ALA A 116 -1.28 -12.68 31.66
N ARG A 117 -1.44 -11.66 32.54
CA ARG A 117 -0.54 -10.52 32.49
C ARG A 117 0.80 -11.19 32.30
N PRO A 118 1.56 -10.92 31.23
CA PRO A 118 2.96 -11.25 31.30
C PRO A 118 3.41 -10.44 32.52
N LYS A 119 3.50 -11.09 33.71
CA LYS A 119 4.49 -10.68 34.66
C LYS A 119 5.74 -10.72 33.79
N LEU A 120 6.19 -9.56 33.36
CA LEU A 120 7.61 -9.36 33.19
C LEU A 120 8.23 -9.76 34.54
N GLU A 121 8.44 -11.06 34.72
CA GLU A 121 9.49 -11.50 35.58
C GLU A 121 10.71 -10.80 35.00
N ALA A 122 11.14 -9.81 35.76
CA ALA A 122 12.47 -9.25 35.64
C ALA A 122 13.44 -10.43 35.85
N ASN A 123 13.60 -11.25 34.80
CA ASN A 123 14.77 -12.05 34.64
C ASN A 123 15.89 -11.06 34.38
N SER A 124 16.41 -10.56 35.50
CA SER A 124 17.70 -9.90 35.62
C SER A 124 18.81 -10.89 35.26
N ARG A 125 18.82 -11.30 33.99
CA ARG A 125 20.03 -11.62 33.27
C ARG A 125 20.21 -10.46 32.30
N ALA A 126 21.18 -9.61 32.62
CA ALA A 126 21.70 -8.56 31.78
C ALA A 126 22.26 -9.15 30.48
N GLY A 127 21.35 -9.59 29.61
CA GLY A 127 21.55 -9.75 28.19
C GLY A 127 21.02 -8.47 27.56
N ALA A 128 21.87 -7.72 26.87
CA ALA A 128 21.51 -6.50 26.17
C ALA A 128 20.18 -6.71 25.44
N ALA A 129 19.15 -5.92 25.77
CA ALA A 129 17.85 -5.98 25.13
C ALA A 129 18.08 -5.86 23.61
N ARG A 130 17.65 -6.87 22.88
CA ARG A 130 17.80 -6.86 21.43
C ARG A 130 17.08 -5.61 20.92
N PRO A 131 17.76 -4.74 20.17
CA PRO A 131 17.11 -3.52 19.70
C PRO A 131 15.83 -3.88 18.94
N PRO A 132 14.77 -3.06 19.05
CA PRO A 132 13.53 -3.30 18.34
C PRO A 132 13.80 -3.45 16.83
N PRO A 133 13.01 -4.25 16.10
CA PRO A 133 13.14 -4.31 14.65
C PRO A 133 13.10 -2.90 14.07
N ARG A 134 13.97 -2.58 13.12
CA ARG A 134 14.11 -1.21 12.58
C ARG A 134 12.78 -0.65 12.06
N LEU A 135 11.95 -1.49 11.44
CA LEU A 135 10.61 -1.17 10.98
C LEU A 135 9.58 -1.76 11.95
N SER A 136 9.54 -1.24 13.16
CA SER A 136 8.57 -1.65 14.19
C SER A 136 7.66 -0.49 14.56
N ILE A 137 6.34 -0.68 14.41
CA ILE A 137 5.34 0.37 14.60
C ILE A 137 4.14 -0.11 15.41
N VAL A 138 3.58 0.80 16.18
CA VAL A 138 2.26 0.65 16.79
C VAL A 138 1.36 1.78 16.31
N VAL A 139 0.13 1.44 15.92
CA VAL A 139 -0.96 2.39 15.68
C VAL A 139 -1.72 2.51 16.98
N LEU A 140 -1.59 3.65 17.68
CA LEU A 140 -2.40 3.90 18.86
C LEU A 140 -3.85 4.17 18.48
N PRO A 141 -4.81 3.86 19.37
CA PRO A 141 -6.23 4.13 19.11
C PRO A 141 -6.45 5.61 18.75
N ILE A 142 -6.99 5.84 17.56
CA ILE A 142 -7.28 7.18 17.06
C ILE A 142 -8.34 7.83 17.94
N ALA A 143 -8.06 9.04 18.42
CA ALA A 143 -8.93 9.76 19.32
C ALA A 143 -10.16 10.35 18.59
N ASN A 144 -11.37 10.03 19.05
CA ASN A 144 -12.57 10.71 18.58
C ASN A 144 -12.75 12.04 19.32
N LEU A 145 -12.60 13.15 18.59
CA LEU A 145 -12.77 14.52 19.06
C LEU A 145 -14.08 15.18 18.58
N SER A 146 -15.02 14.39 18.04
CA SER A 146 -16.29 14.89 17.49
C SER A 146 -17.30 15.30 18.57
N GLY A 147 -17.10 14.87 19.82
CA GLY A 147 -18.05 15.10 20.91
C GLY A 147 -19.23 14.12 20.93
N ASP A 148 -19.44 13.32 19.90
CA ASP A 148 -20.46 12.28 19.81
C ASP A 148 -19.81 10.89 19.98
N PRO A 149 -20.11 10.16 21.06
CA PRO A 149 -19.61 8.80 21.28
C PRO A 149 -20.03 7.81 20.17
N ALA A 150 -21.20 8.04 19.54
CA ALA A 150 -21.69 7.20 18.46
C ALA A 150 -20.76 7.21 17.22
N GLU A 151 -19.94 8.24 17.05
CA GLU A 151 -18.97 8.35 15.96
C GLU A 151 -17.60 7.69 16.29
N GLY A 152 -17.47 7.10 17.49
CA GLY A 152 -16.24 6.39 17.89
C GLY A 152 -15.88 5.20 17.00
N TYR A 153 -16.89 4.57 16.37
CA TYR A 153 -16.68 3.43 15.49
C TYR A 153 -15.77 3.75 14.28
N PHE A 154 -15.86 4.99 13.77
CA PHE A 154 -15.02 5.40 12.64
C PHE A 154 -13.55 5.52 13.03
N ALA A 155 -13.26 6.07 14.20
CA ALA A 155 -11.89 6.14 14.72
C ALA A 155 -11.31 4.74 15.00
N ASP A 156 -12.16 3.83 15.50
CA ASP A 156 -11.78 2.43 15.75
C ASP A 156 -11.52 1.70 14.41
N ALA A 157 -12.42 1.85 13.41
CA ALA A 157 -12.25 1.28 12.07
C ALA A 157 -10.96 1.78 11.40
N LEU A 158 -10.72 3.08 11.42
CA LEU A 158 -9.50 3.67 10.85
C LEU A 158 -8.22 3.15 11.56
N THR A 159 -8.28 2.90 12.87
CA THR A 159 -7.16 2.28 13.62
C THR A 159 -6.90 0.86 13.12
N ASP A 160 -7.96 0.07 12.92
CA ASP A 160 -7.88 -1.32 12.45
C ASP A 160 -7.39 -1.39 11.00
N ASP A 161 -7.90 -0.52 10.12
CA ASP A 161 -7.52 -0.46 8.71
C ASP A 161 -6.04 -0.06 8.56
N LEU A 162 -5.60 0.99 9.26
CA LEU A 162 -4.19 1.40 9.27
C LEU A 162 -3.27 0.30 9.81
N THR A 163 -3.66 -0.38 10.89
CA THR A 163 -2.89 -1.50 11.44
C THR A 163 -2.79 -2.62 10.41
N THR A 164 -3.88 -2.92 9.71
CA THR A 164 -3.95 -3.95 8.68
C THR A 164 -3.09 -3.58 7.47
N ASP A 165 -3.22 -2.36 6.95
CA ASP A 165 -2.47 -1.90 5.77
C ASP A 165 -0.97 -1.81 6.06
N LEU A 166 -0.59 -1.28 7.24
CA LEU A 166 0.82 -1.26 7.66
C LEU A 166 1.38 -2.68 7.86
N SER A 167 0.56 -3.65 8.29
CA SER A 167 1.01 -5.05 8.44
C SER A 167 1.28 -5.75 7.10
N ARG A 168 0.72 -5.26 6.00
CA ARG A 168 1.03 -5.73 4.63
C ARG A 168 2.38 -5.23 4.14
N ILE A 169 2.94 -4.20 4.78
CA ILE A 169 4.28 -3.70 4.47
C ILE A 169 5.31 -4.77 4.81
N SER A 170 6.08 -5.12 3.82
CA SER A 170 7.12 -6.13 3.96
C SER A 170 8.21 -5.67 4.96
N ASP A 171 8.63 -6.57 5.86
CA ASP A 171 9.59 -6.33 6.96
C ASP A 171 9.08 -5.42 8.08
N SER A 172 7.83 -4.96 8.07
CA SER A 172 7.27 -4.27 9.21
C SER A 172 6.93 -5.26 10.34
N PHE A 173 7.20 -4.84 11.56
CA PHE A 173 6.64 -5.44 12.76
C PHE A 173 5.56 -4.50 13.29
N VAL A 174 4.31 -4.84 13.07
CA VAL A 174 3.18 -4.03 13.51
C VAL A 174 2.59 -4.66 14.75
N VAL A 175 2.45 -3.88 15.81
CA VAL A 175 1.82 -4.34 17.05
C VAL A 175 0.34 -4.55 16.82
N ALA A 176 -0.19 -5.69 17.28
CA ALA A 176 -1.60 -6.02 17.15
C ALA A 176 -2.51 -4.95 17.78
N CYS A 177 -3.64 -4.67 17.13
CA CYS A 177 -4.62 -3.67 17.58
C CYS A 177 -5.11 -3.92 19.00
N SER A 178 -5.25 -5.19 19.43
CA SER A 178 -5.61 -5.57 20.80
C SER A 178 -4.63 -5.03 21.86
N THR A 179 -3.34 -5.11 21.56
CA THR A 179 -2.30 -4.56 22.45
C THR A 179 -2.35 -3.04 22.45
N ALA A 180 -2.46 -2.41 21.27
CA ALA A 180 -2.59 -0.98 21.13
C ALA A 180 -3.84 -0.42 21.85
N SER A 181 -4.97 -1.14 21.80
CA SER A 181 -6.23 -0.74 22.44
C SER A 181 -6.15 -0.57 23.96
N THR A 182 -5.13 -1.15 24.62
CA THR A 182 -4.89 -0.96 26.06
C THR A 182 -4.51 0.49 26.42
N TYR A 183 -4.11 1.27 25.41
CA TYR A 183 -3.78 2.70 25.55
C TYR A 183 -4.96 3.62 25.24
N LYS A 184 -6.14 3.09 24.85
CA LYS A 184 -7.32 3.91 24.51
C LYS A 184 -7.75 4.81 25.67
N GLY A 185 -7.83 6.12 25.40
CA GLY A 185 -8.24 7.13 26.37
C GLY A 185 -7.21 7.42 27.47
N ARG A 186 -5.97 6.97 27.31
CA ARG A 186 -4.87 7.25 28.24
C ARG A 186 -3.93 8.29 27.64
N LEU A 187 -3.50 9.25 28.44
CA LEU A 187 -2.36 10.09 28.11
C LEU A 187 -1.09 9.28 28.38
N VAL A 188 -0.34 8.97 27.36
CA VAL A 188 0.86 8.14 27.44
C VAL A 188 2.05 8.87 26.83
N ASP A 189 3.23 8.70 27.42
CA ASP A 189 4.48 9.12 26.81
C ASP A 189 4.85 8.11 25.71
N VAL A 190 4.98 8.59 24.48
CA VAL A 190 5.32 7.75 23.30
C VAL A 190 6.64 7.00 23.50
N ARG A 191 7.60 7.57 24.26
CA ARG A 191 8.86 6.90 24.59
C ARG A 191 8.63 5.72 25.52
N GLN A 192 7.65 5.84 26.44
CA GLN A 192 7.26 4.73 27.30
C GLN A 192 6.58 3.64 26.50
N VAL A 193 5.65 3.99 25.59
CA VAL A 193 4.99 3.05 24.67
C VAL A 193 6.02 2.29 23.85
N GLY A 194 7.01 2.99 23.29
CA GLY A 194 8.09 2.37 22.52
C GLY A 194 8.87 1.33 23.30
N ARG A 195 9.22 1.64 24.56
CA ARG A 195 9.93 0.70 25.47
C ARG A 195 9.05 -0.49 25.88
N GLU A 196 7.80 -0.24 26.23
CA GLU A 196 6.86 -1.28 26.68
C GLU A 196 6.53 -2.29 25.58
N LEU A 197 6.36 -1.81 24.34
CA LEU A 197 5.97 -2.64 23.19
C LEU A 197 7.16 -3.11 22.34
N GLY A 198 8.36 -2.61 22.61
CA GLY A 198 9.55 -2.91 21.81
C GLY A 198 9.40 -2.42 20.38
N VAL A 199 8.82 -1.23 20.18
CA VAL A 199 8.64 -0.60 18.86
C VAL A 199 9.39 0.71 18.78
N ARG A 200 9.82 1.02 17.56
CA ARG A 200 10.54 2.25 17.26
C ARG A 200 9.61 3.40 16.88
N TYR A 201 8.51 3.11 16.23
CA TYR A 201 7.60 4.12 15.72
C TYR A 201 6.23 4.01 16.38
N VAL A 202 5.64 5.16 16.67
CA VAL A 202 4.28 5.29 17.20
C VAL A 202 3.49 6.17 16.25
N LEU A 203 2.37 5.65 15.74
CA LEU A 203 1.39 6.42 14.99
C LEU A 203 0.28 6.84 15.92
N GLU A 204 0.07 8.15 16.06
CA GLU A 204 -1.03 8.75 16.80
C GLU A 204 -1.97 9.49 15.86
N GLY A 205 -3.23 9.59 16.23
CA GLY A 205 -4.19 10.35 15.43
C GLY A 205 -5.41 10.79 16.19
N SER A 206 -6.13 11.72 15.56
CA SER A 206 -7.44 12.15 16.02
C SER A 206 -8.38 12.41 14.84
N VAL A 207 -9.66 12.13 15.07
CA VAL A 207 -10.74 12.40 14.13
C VAL A 207 -11.71 13.38 14.78
N ARG A 208 -12.09 14.43 14.06
CA ARG A 208 -13.14 15.36 14.43
C ARG A 208 -14.13 15.48 13.30
N ARG A 209 -15.39 15.19 13.57
CA ARG A 209 -16.51 15.45 12.68
C ARG A 209 -17.23 16.73 13.08
N SER A 210 -17.53 17.58 12.11
CA SER A 210 -18.29 18.81 12.32
C SER A 210 -19.23 19.03 11.12
N GLY A 211 -20.51 18.76 11.32
CA GLY A 211 -21.50 18.85 10.26
C GLY A 211 -21.23 17.90 9.09
N ARG A 212 -20.91 18.47 7.91
CA ARG A 212 -20.62 17.69 6.69
C ARG A 212 -19.12 17.41 6.46
N GLN A 213 -18.25 17.88 7.34
CA GLN A 213 -16.80 17.71 7.19
C GLN A 213 -16.23 16.78 8.26
N THR A 214 -15.31 15.93 7.85
CA THR A 214 -14.47 15.10 8.72
C THR A 214 -13.04 15.58 8.57
N ARG A 215 -12.41 15.91 9.69
CA ARG A 215 -10.99 16.27 9.78
C ARG A 215 -10.25 15.19 10.55
N MET A 216 -9.16 14.71 10.01
CA MET A 216 -8.25 13.75 10.62
C MET A 216 -6.89 14.39 10.75
N ASN A 217 -6.26 14.27 11.92
CA ASN A 217 -4.86 14.62 12.11
C ASN A 217 -4.13 13.33 12.47
N MET A 218 -3.02 13.05 11.76
CA MET A 218 -2.20 11.87 11.97
C MET A 218 -0.75 12.30 12.18
N GLN A 219 -0.03 11.62 13.06
CA GLN A 219 1.34 11.94 13.44
C GLN A 219 2.15 10.66 13.61
N LEU A 220 3.29 10.58 12.94
CA LEU A 220 4.28 9.51 13.13
C LEU A 220 5.40 10.04 14.00
N ILE A 221 5.70 9.33 15.08
CA ILE A 221 6.64 9.74 16.11
C ILE A 221 7.73 8.67 16.24
N ASP A 222 8.98 9.09 16.27
CA ASP A 222 10.09 8.23 16.70
C ASP A 222 10.02 8.04 18.21
N ALA A 223 9.82 6.82 18.66
CA ALA A 223 9.61 6.50 20.07
C ALA A 223 10.90 6.60 20.91
N GLU A 224 12.07 6.65 20.29
CA GLU A 224 13.34 6.83 21.00
C GLU A 224 13.58 8.30 21.35
N SER A 225 13.45 9.17 20.34
CA SER A 225 13.66 10.62 20.50
C SER A 225 12.42 11.35 21.03
N GLY A 226 11.21 10.83 20.77
CA GLY A 226 9.94 11.52 20.96
C GLY A 226 9.68 12.59 19.91
N GLY A 227 10.49 12.64 18.85
CA GLY A 227 10.37 13.63 17.77
C GLY A 227 9.34 13.23 16.71
N TYR A 228 8.63 14.21 16.18
CA TYR A 228 7.73 14.00 15.05
C TYR A 228 8.55 13.77 13.77
N LEU A 229 8.32 12.65 13.10
CA LEU A 229 8.91 12.35 11.80
C LEU A 229 8.01 12.88 10.68
N TRP A 230 6.70 12.77 10.89
CA TRP A 230 5.71 13.17 9.93
C TRP A 230 4.40 13.56 10.61
N ALA A 231 3.69 14.52 10.03
CA ALA A 231 2.34 14.89 10.44
C ALA A 231 1.51 15.30 9.21
N GLU A 232 0.26 14.85 9.16
CA GLU A 232 -0.66 15.18 8.09
C GLU A 232 -2.05 15.48 8.62
N ARG A 233 -2.71 16.45 7.96
CA ARG A 233 -4.12 16.76 8.16
C ARG A 233 -4.88 16.43 6.89
N VAL A 234 -5.90 15.58 7.02
CA VAL A 234 -6.80 15.21 5.94
C VAL A 234 -8.18 15.76 6.24
N GLU A 235 -8.82 16.39 5.24
CA GLU A 235 -10.19 16.88 5.32
C GLU A 235 -11.03 16.25 4.21
N THR A 236 -12.20 15.69 4.55
CA THR A 236 -13.11 15.04 3.59
C THR A 236 -14.57 15.34 3.89
N GLY A 237 -15.41 15.32 2.86
CA GLY A 237 -16.86 15.53 3.00
C GLY A 237 -17.61 14.24 3.37
N ARG A 238 -18.68 14.37 4.13
CA ARG A 238 -19.49 13.25 4.68
C ARG A 238 -20.07 12.30 3.62
N GLN A 239 -20.39 12.78 2.41
CA GLN A 239 -21.01 11.98 1.35
C GLN A 239 -20.06 10.99 0.69
N ARG A 240 -18.74 11.12 0.90
CA ARG A 240 -17.70 10.24 0.34
C ARG A 240 -17.01 9.39 1.41
N LEU A 241 -17.55 9.33 2.62
CA LEU A 241 -16.81 8.76 3.75
C LEU A 241 -16.57 7.26 3.60
N ALA A 242 -17.56 6.48 3.15
CA ALA A 242 -17.40 5.02 2.98
C ALA A 242 -16.46 4.66 1.81
N GLU A 243 -16.53 5.44 0.71
CA GLU A 243 -15.60 5.29 -0.43
C GLU A 243 -14.21 5.87 -0.11
N ALA A 244 -14.17 6.89 0.77
CA ALA A 244 -12.94 7.56 1.17
C ALA A 244 -12.19 6.83 2.30
N GLU A 245 -12.83 5.96 3.06
CA GLU A 245 -12.22 5.27 4.20
C GLU A 245 -11.05 4.39 3.74
N GLU A 246 -11.27 3.53 2.76
CA GLU A 246 -10.23 2.68 2.16
C GLU A 246 -9.16 3.52 1.44
N GLU A 247 -9.56 4.57 0.71
CA GLU A 247 -8.63 5.47 0.01
C GLU A 247 -7.76 6.26 1.01
N ILE A 248 -8.34 6.71 2.13
CA ILE A 248 -7.61 7.46 3.18
C ILE A 248 -6.64 6.55 3.92
N SER A 249 -7.08 5.36 4.33
CA SER A 249 -6.23 4.39 5.02
C SER A 249 -5.04 3.98 4.12
N GLY A 250 -5.30 3.61 2.86
CA GLY A 250 -4.26 3.27 1.91
C GLY A 250 -3.29 4.42 1.63
N ARG A 251 -3.79 5.66 1.54
CA ARG A 251 -2.96 6.85 1.37
C ARG A 251 -2.04 7.09 2.57
N LEU A 252 -2.58 7.01 3.78
CA LEU A 252 -1.80 7.18 4.99
C LEU A 252 -0.74 6.07 5.13
N ALA A 253 -1.13 4.81 4.90
CA ALA A 253 -0.21 3.67 4.95
C ALA A 253 0.94 3.82 3.94
N HIS A 254 0.65 4.24 2.71
CA HIS A 254 1.67 4.46 1.68
C HIS A 254 2.62 5.62 2.06
N THR A 255 2.08 6.76 2.50
CA THR A 255 2.89 7.92 2.95
C THR A 255 3.79 7.53 4.12
N LEU A 256 3.23 6.84 5.12
CA LEU A 256 3.97 6.34 6.27
C LEU A 256 5.09 5.39 5.86
N TYR A 257 4.83 4.51 4.91
CA TYR A 257 5.86 3.60 4.39
C TYR A 257 7.05 4.36 3.80
N LEU A 258 6.80 5.38 2.99
CA LEU A 258 7.87 6.20 2.39
C LEU A 258 8.72 6.89 3.47
N GLU A 259 8.08 7.48 4.48
CA GLU A 259 8.76 8.15 5.59
C GLU A 259 9.58 7.17 6.44
N LEU A 260 9.02 5.99 6.72
CA LEU A 260 9.70 4.95 7.48
C LEU A 260 10.95 4.43 6.76
N VAL A 261 10.84 4.19 5.46
CA VAL A 261 11.96 3.72 4.63
C VAL A 261 13.09 4.76 4.60
N GLU A 262 12.74 6.04 4.49
CA GLU A 262 13.73 7.12 4.46
C GLU A 262 14.40 7.31 5.84
N ASP A 263 13.64 7.20 6.92
CA ASP A 263 14.20 7.32 8.27
C ASP A 263 15.16 6.17 8.58
N VAL A 264 14.81 4.93 8.24
CA VAL A 264 15.70 3.76 8.39
C VAL A 264 17.00 3.97 7.63
N ASP A 265 16.96 4.49 6.39
CA ASP A 265 18.18 4.78 5.62
C ASP A 265 19.03 5.89 6.28
N ARG A 266 18.39 6.93 6.84
CA ARG A 266 19.09 7.98 7.61
C ARG A 266 19.82 7.40 8.81
N GLN A 267 19.20 6.46 9.53
CA GLN A 267 19.79 5.82 10.71
C GLN A 267 20.97 4.93 10.36
N ILE A 268 20.82 4.05 9.34
CA ILE A 268 21.91 3.19 8.88
C ILE A 268 23.15 4.03 8.53
N ARG A 269 22.94 5.23 7.97
CA ARG A 269 24.04 6.15 7.66
C ARG A 269 24.68 6.78 8.89
N ARG A 270 23.90 7.08 9.93
CA ARG A 270 24.41 7.68 11.18
C ARG A 270 25.20 6.68 12.01
N GLU A 271 24.81 5.42 12.02
CA GLU A 271 25.46 4.36 12.78
C GLU A 271 26.85 3.97 12.24
N GLY A 272 27.22 4.40 11.03
CA GLY A 272 28.55 4.54 10.42
C GLY A 272 29.62 3.44 10.56
N GLY A 273 29.32 2.27 11.14
CA GLY A 273 30.35 1.29 11.47
C GLY A 273 29.91 -0.16 11.61
N ALA A 274 28.62 -0.45 11.64
CA ALA A 274 28.15 -1.85 11.61
C ALA A 274 27.97 -2.32 10.18
N ASP A 275 28.48 -3.49 9.83
CA ASP A 275 28.23 -4.14 8.53
C ASP A 275 26.72 -4.38 8.41
N PRO A 276 26.01 -3.73 7.45
CA PRO A 276 24.56 -3.77 7.39
C PRO A 276 24.09 -5.20 7.10
N ASP A 277 23.06 -5.66 7.81
CA ASP A 277 22.48 -6.96 7.53
C ASP A 277 21.69 -6.93 6.19
N ALA A 278 21.26 -8.12 5.72
CA ALA A 278 20.53 -8.21 4.45
C ALA A 278 19.19 -7.46 4.46
N ARG A 279 18.56 -7.26 5.64
CA ARG A 279 17.32 -6.48 5.76
C ARG A 279 17.59 -4.99 5.65
N ASP A 280 18.65 -4.52 6.31
CA ASP A 280 19.10 -3.13 6.21
C ASP A 280 19.42 -2.74 4.77
N LEU A 281 20.09 -3.65 4.03
CA LEU A 281 20.40 -3.45 2.62
C LEU A 281 19.14 -3.41 1.73
N VAL A 282 18.13 -4.24 2.01
CA VAL A 282 16.83 -4.17 1.32
C VAL A 282 16.16 -2.80 1.56
N MET A 283 16.14 -2.33 2.80
CA MET A 283 15.56 -1.02 3.14
C MET A 283 16.33 0.12 2.47
N ARG A 284 17.66 0.07 2.48
CA ARG A 284 18.53 1.04 1.78
C ARG A 284 18.23 1.03 0.27
N GLY A 285 18.06 -0.14 -0.33
CA GLY A 285 17.71 -0.27 -1.74
C GLY A 285 16.40 0.46 -2.07
N TRP A 286 15.35 0.24 -1.29
CA TRP A 286 14.08 0.94 -1.46
C TRP A 286 14.20 2.44 -1.21
N ALA A 287 14.92 2.88 -0.17
CA ALA A 287 15.16 4.30 0.09
C ALA A 287 15.85 5.00 -1.09
N ARG A 288 16.76 4.31 -1.79
CA ARG A 288 17.40 4.83 -2.99
C ARG A 288 16.45 4.85 -4.19
N PHE A 289 15.64 3.81 -4.35
CA PHE A 289 14.66 3.70 -5.42
C PHE A 289 13.60 4.81 -5.36
N TYR A 290 13.14 5.15 -4.15
CA TYR A 290 12.13 6.22 -3.93
C TYR A 290 12.70 7.64 -3.96
N ARG A 291 13.99 7.84 -4.21
CA ARG A 291 14.55 9.16 -4.51
C ARG A 291 14.22 9.62 -5.92
N PRO A 292 14.35 10.94 -6.19
CA PRO A 292 14.28 11.41 -7.57
C PRO A 292 15.20 10.58 -8.47
N ARG A 293 14.62 10.04 -9.54
CA ARG A 293 15.33 9.09 -10.41
C ARG A 293 16.53 9.72 -11.08
N SER A 294 17.66 9.04 -10.94
CA SER A 294 18.90 9.34 -11.63
C SER A 294 19.66 8.03 -11.86
N PRO A 295 20.60 7.97 -12.83
CA PRO A 295 21.46 6.80 -12.99
C PRO A 295 22.14 6.38 -11.68
N ALA A 296 22.63 7.37 -10.91
CA ALA A 296 23.31 7.15 -9.64
C ALA A 296 22.37 6.54 -8.58
N SER A 297 21.13 7.07 -8.41
CA SER A 297 20.20 6.57 -7.41
C SER A 297 19.75 5.14 -7.70
N LEU A 298 19.51 4.78 -8.98
CA LEU A 298 19.18 3.40 -9.35
C LEU A 298 20.38 2.47 -9.22
N GLN A 299 21.59 2.92 -9.54
CA GLN A 299 22.81 2.12 -9.36
C GLN A 299 23.08 1.83 -7.86
N GLU A 300 22.91 2.82 -6.98
CA GLU A 300 23.02 2.63 -5.54
C GLU A 300 21.96 1.65 -5.02
N ALA A 301 20.72 1.75 -5.51
CA ALA A 301 19.65 0.81 -5.16
C ALA A 301 19.97 -0.60 -5.62
N GLN A 302 20.45 -0.75 -6.87
CA GLN A 302 20.86 -2.02 -7.44
C GLN A 302 21.97 -2.68 -6.61
N ALA A 303 23.02 -1.91 -6.26
CA ALA A 303 24.13 -2.41 -5.44
C ALA A 303 23.66 -2.89 -4.06
N ALA A 304 22.73 -2.17 -3.43
CA ALA A 304 22.19 -2.54 -2.14
C ALA A 304 21.40 -3.87 -2.20
N PHE A 305 20.54 -4.06 -3.20
CA PHE A 305 19.79 -5.31 -3.38
C PHE A 305 20.70 -6.48 -3.78
N ALA A 306 21.69 -6.25 -4.63
CA ALA A 306 22.69 -7.27 -4.99
C ALA A 306 23.44 -7.75 -3.75
N ARG A 307 23.94 -6.83 -2.93
CA ARG A 307 24.63 -7.17 -1.68
C ARG A 307 23.71 -7.89 -0.69
N ALA A 308 22.42 -7.52 -0.62
CA ALA A 308 21.43 -8.24 0.19
C ALA A 308 21.26 -9.70 -0.29
N LEU A 309 21.31 -9.95 -1.60
CA LEU A 309 21.25 -11.30 -2.18
C LEU A 309 22.52 -12.11 -1.93
N GLU A 310 23.71 -11.50 -1.94
CA GLU A 310 24.96 -12.17 -1.54
C GLU A 310 24.88 -12.68 -0.10
N LEU A 311 24.36 -11.85 0.84
CA LEU A 311 24.20 -12.23 2.24
C LEU A 311 23.07 -13.25 2.45
N ARG A 312 21.98 -13.13 1.69
CA ARG A 312 20.79 -14.01 1.77
C ARG A 312 20.28 -14.37 0.36
N PRO A 313 20.87 -15.37 -0.30
CA PRO A 313 20.52 -15.75 -1.68
C PRO A 313 19.06 -16.13 -1.89
N ARG A 314 18.33 -16.50 -0.84
CA ARG A 314 16.90 -16.87 -0.89
C ARG A 314 15.95 -15.73 -0.54
N SER A 315 16.43 -14.51 -0.37
CA SER A 315 15.60 -13.35 -0.01
C SER A 315 14.65 -12.97 -1.14
N ILE A 316 13.37 -13.27 -0.99
CA ILE A 316 12.31 -12.88 -1.93
C ILE A 316 12.27 -11.37 -2.12
N ARG A 317 12.39 -10.60 -1.04
CA ARG A 317 12.32 -9.14 -1.03
C ARG A 317 13.47 -8.48 -1.77
N ALA A 318 14.70 -9.00 -1.56
CA ALA A 318 15.85 -8.50 -2.31
C ALA A 318 15.72 -8.79 -3.81
N ARG A 319 15.16 -9.96 -4.19
CA ARG A 319 14.88 -10.30 -5.60
C ARG A 319 13.87 -9.34 -6.22
N ILE A 320 12.75 -9.09 -5.54
CA ILE A 320 11.72 -8.15 -6.01
C ILE A 320 12.31 -6.76 -6.17
N GLY A 321 13.05 -6.27 -5.16
CA GLY A 321 13.69 -4.96 -5.21
C GLY A 321 14.70 -4.84 -6.36
N PHE A 322 15.55 -5.86 -6.53
CA PHE A 322 16.53 -5.89 -7.61
C PHE A 322 15.86 -5.90 -8.99
N ALA A 323 14.86 -6.78 -9.18
CA ALA A 323 14.08 -6.84 -10.42
C ALA A 323 13.38 -5.50 -10.73
N THR A 324 12.80 -4.84 -9.71
CA THR A 324 12.14 -3.54 -9.87
C THR A 324 13.12 -2.47 -10.34
N VAL A 325 14.31 -2.42 -9.74
CA VAL A 325 15.34 -1.43 -10.11
C VAL A 325 15.87 -1.68 -11.52
N LEU A 326 16.13 -2.93 -11.89
CA LEU A 326 16.55 -3.26 -13.25
C LEU A 326 15.48 -2.88 -14.28
N ALA A 327 14.21 -3.22 -14.04
CA ALA A 327 13.11 -2.86 -14.92
C ALA A 327 12.99 -1.33 -15.07
N ALA A 328 13.16 -0.57 -13.98
CA ALA A 328 13.19 0.89 -14.03
C ALA A 328 14.37 1.40 -14.85
N THR A 329 15.57 0.85 -14.66
CA THR A 329 16.78 1.22 -15.40
C THR A 329 16.63 1.02 -16.91
N ILE A 330 15.98 -0.08 -17.33
CA ILE A 330 15.65 -0.33 -18.73
C ILE A 330 14.69 0.74 -19.27
N LEU A 331 13.63 1.04 -18.55
CA LEU A 331 12.58 1.98 -18.98
C LEU A 331 13.05 3.43 -19.05
N GLU A 332 14.00 3.81 -18.20
CA GLU A 332 14.65 5.14 -18.24
C GLU A 332 15.71 5.23 -19.36
N GLY A 333 16.00 4.12 -20.05
CA GLY A 333 17.02 4.09 -21.11
C GLY A 333 18.45 4.14 -20.58
N TRP A 334 18.69 3.77 -19.30
CA TRP A 334 20.01 3.79 -18.65
C TRP A 334 20.67 2.40 -18.56
N SER A 335 20.01 1.39 -19.08
CA SER A 335 20.59 0.03 -19.19
C SER A 335 21.66 0.00 -20.28
N HIS A 336 22.82 -0.58 -19.97
CA HIS A 336 23.89 -0.83 -20.92
C HIS A 336 23.63 -2.06 -21.78
N SER A 337 22.84 -3.00 -21.30
CA SER A 337 22.45 -4.23 -22.00
C SER A 337 20.99 -4.60 -21.72
N PRO A 338 20.01 -3.87 -22.32
CA PRO A 338 18.59 -4.12 -22.06
C PRO A 338 18.16 -5.60 -22.19
N PRO A 339 18.62 -6.38 -23.19
CA PRO A 339 18.24 -7.80 -23.28
C PRO A 339 18.75 -8.64 -22.10
N ALA A 340 19.99 -8.40 -21.62
CA ALA A 340 20.53 -9.11 -20.48
C ALA A 340 19.80 -8.74 -19.19
N ASP A 341 19.53 -7.45 -18.96
CA ASP A 341 18.77 -6.98 -17.81
C ASP A 341 17.34 -7.51 -17.83
N GLN A 342 16.68 -7.59 -18.99
CA GLN A 342 15.34 -8.19 -19.12
C GLN A 342 15.35 -9.67 -18.74
N ALA A 343 16.33 -10.44 -19.20
CA ALA A 343 16.48 -11.86 -18.85
C ALA A 343 16.71 -12.02 -17.34
N GLN A 344 17.52 -11.16 -16.73
CA GLN A 344 17.78 -11.18 -15.29
C GLN A 344 16.53 -10.85 -14.47
N VAL A 345 15.70 -9.88 -14.90
CA VAL A 345 14.41 -9.58 -14.27
C VAL A 345 13.48 -10.80 -14.35
N GLU A 346 13.40 -11.47 -15.52
CA GLU A 346 12.58 -12.69 -15.68
C GLU A 346 13.03 -13.81 -14.75
N GLU A 347 14.34 -14.05 -14.62
CA GLU A 347 14.90 -15.06 -13.72
C GLU A 347 14.55 -14.75 -12.25
N LEU A 348 14.85 -13.52 -11.79
CA LEU A 348 14.61 -13.09 -10.42
C LEU A 348 13.13 -13.24 -10.02
N LEU A 349 12.21 -12.78 -10.88
CA LEU A 349 10.78 -12.86 -10.62
C LEU A 349 10.23 -14.28 -10.83
N GLY A 350 10.78 -15.05 -11.78
CA GLY A 350 10.45 -16.45 -11.98
C GLY A 350 10.68 -17.28 -10.71
N GLU A 351 11.81 -17.06 -10.03
CA GLU A 351 12.09 -17.71 -8.75
C GLU A 351 11.14 -17.27 -7.61
N VAL A 352 10.67 -16.02 -7.63
CA VAL A 352 9.67 -15.51 -6.68
C VAL A 352 8.34 -16.23 -6.87
N PHE A 353 7.85 -16.29 -8.12
CA PHE A 353 6.57 -16.91 -8.45
C PHE A 353 6.60 -18.45 -8.29
N ALA A 354 7.72 -19.10 -8.60
CA ALA A 354 7.89 -20.55 -8.42
C ALA A 354 7.72 -20.98 -6.95
N ARG A 355 7.92 -20.09 -5.99
CA ARG A 355 7.69 -20.33 -4.56
C ARG A 355 6.26 -20.07 -4.10
N GLY A 356 5.34 -19.84 -5.01
CA GLY A 356 3.95 -19.52 -4.72
C GLY A 356 3.74 -18.15 -4.06
N THR A 357 4.75 -17.27 -4.12
CA THR A 357 4.66 -15.95 -3.51
C THR A 357 3.87 -15.01 -4.41
N ASN A 358 2.72 -14.58 -3.93
CA ASN A 358 1.84 -13.62 -4.60
C ASN A 358 2.06 -12.24 -3.94
N HIS A 359 2.82 -11.37 -4.58
CA HIS A 359 3.27 -10.10 -4.00
C HIS A 359 3.05 -8.96 -4.98
N SER A 360 2.35 -7.91 -4.56
CA SER A 360 1.99 -6.76 -5.40
C SER A 360 3.20 -6.16 -6.13
N MET A 361 4.31 -5.92 -5.43
CA MET A 361 5.53 -5.37 -6.03
C MET A 361 6.22 -6.31 -7.03
N ALA A 362 6.04 -7.64 -6.93
CA ALA A 362 6.57 -8.58 -7.93
C ALA A 362 5.80 -8.47 -9.24
N HIS A 363 4.47 -8.39 -9.17
CA HIS A 363 3.61 -8.16 -10.33
C HIS A 363 3.82 -6.76 -10.93
N TYR A 364 4.03 -5.73 -10.10
CA TYR A 364 4.42 -4.40 -10.57
C TYR A 364 5.74 -4.44 -11.37
N ALA A 365 6.79 -5.07 -10.84
CA ALA A 365 8.07 -5.21 -11.55
C ALA A 365 7.92 -6.01 -12.86
N MET A 366 7.08 -7.07 -12.85
CA MET A 366 6.78 -7.83 -14.07
C MET A 366 6.01 -6.97 -15.09
N ALA A 367 5.07 -6.13 -14.66
CA ALA A 367 4.37 -5.20 -15.55
C ALA A 367 5.34 -4.22 -16.23
N MET A 368 6.27 -3.65 -15.47
CA MET A 368 7.34 -2.80 -16.02
C MET A 368 8.20 -3.54 -17.04
N LEU A 369 8.59 -4.79 -16.74
CA LEU A 369 9.34 -5.62 -17.67
C LEU A 369 8.53 -5.87 -18.96
N ARG A 370 7.29 -6.30 -18.87
CA ARG A 370 6.43 -6.54 -20.04
C ARG A 370 6.24 -5.27 -20.87
N ARG A 371 6.13 -4.11 -20.23
CA ARG A 371 6.11 -2.81 -20.91
C ARG A 371 7.41 -2.54 -21.65
N SER A 372 8.57 -2.80 -21.05
CA SER A 372 9.86 -2.63 -21.72
C SER A 372 10.06 -3.55 -22.93
N GLN A 373 9.36 -4.69 -22.95
CA GLN A 373 9.32 -5.65 -24.06
C GLN A 373 8.23 -5.36 -25.10
N ALA A 374 7.52 -4.23 -25.01
CA ALA A 374 6.36 -3.89 -25.82
C ALA A 374 5.17 -4.88 -25.70
N ARG A 375 5.15 -5.75 -24.70
CA ARG A 375 4.09 -6.73 -24.40
C ARG A 375 2.98 -6.10 -23.57
N LEU A 376 2.36 -5.02 -24.07
CA LEU A 376 1.50 -4.13 -23.26
C LEU A 376 0.22 -4.79 -22.76
N GLY A 377 -0.34 -5.77 -23.47
CA GLY A 377 -1.47 -6.56 -22.98
C GLY A 377 -1.12 -7.33 -21.71
N GLU A 378 0.07 -7.91 -21.66
CA GLU A 378 0.58 -8.63 -20.49
C GLU A 378 0.98 -7.66 -19.37
N ALA A 379 1.60 -6.51 -19.72
CA ALA A 379 1.89 -5.46 -18.76
C ALA A 379 0.62 -5.00 -18.01
N ARG A 380 -0.50 -4.82 -18.73
CA ARG A 380 -1.80 -4.50 -18.15
C ARG A 380 -2.27 -5.58 -17.18
N ILE A 381 -2.22 -6.86 -17.59
CA ILE A 381 -2.65 -7.99 -16.76
C ILE A 381 -1.82 -8.07 -15.45
N GLU A 382 -0.51 -7.89 -15.56
CA GLU A 382 0.36 -7.91 -14.38
C GLU A 382 0.12 -6.71 -13.47
N ALA A 383 -0.12 -5.52 -14.02
CA ALA A 383 -0.47 -4.34 -13.24
C ALA A 383 -1.85 -4.50 -12.56
N GLU A 384 -2.85 -5.10 -13.22
CA GLU A 384 -4.14 -5.45 -12.62
C GLU A 384 -3.97 -6.42 -11.43
N ARG A 385 -3.12 -7.44 -11.56
CA ARG A 385 -2.79 -8.35 -10.47
C ARG A 385 -2.11 -7.63 -9.30
N ALA A 386 -1.18 -6.73 -9.59
CA ALA A 386 -0.52 -5.93 -8.57
C ALA A 386 -1.52 -5.09 -7.77
N VAL A 387 -2.45 -4.41 -8.46
CA VAL A 387 -3.52 -3.60 -7.85
C VAL A 387 -4.52 -4.47 -7.08
N ALA A 388 -4.87 -5.65 -7.58
CA ALA A 388 -5.77 -6.58 -6.89
C ALA A 388 -5.19 -7.11 -5.57
N LEU A 389 -3.86 -7.26 -5.49
CA LEU A 389 -3.14 -7.69 -4.29
C LEU A 389 -2.94 -6.55 -3.27
N ASP A 390 -2.82 -5.32 -3.77
CA ASP A 390 -2.64 -4.14 -2.94
C ASP A 390 -3.26 -2.92 -3.64
N HIS A 391 -4.48 -2.58 -3.23
CA HIS A 391 -5.25 -1.47 -3.80
C HIS A 391 -4.65 -0.09 -3.48
N SER A 392 -3.76 -0.02 -2.49
CA SER A 392 -3.05 1.19 -2.09
C SER A 392 -1.71 1.38 -2.79
N ASN A 393 -1.28 0.44 -3.63
CA ASN A 393 -0.04 0.53 -4.39
C ASN A 393 -0.16 1.58 -5.51
N ALA A 394 0.21 2.83 -5.20
CA ALA A 394 0.15 3.94 -6.14
C ALA A 394 1.03 3.70 -7.40
N ALA A 395 2.19 3.05 -7.24
CA ALA A 395 3.08 2.72 -8.36
C ALA A 395 2.43 1.72 -9.33
N ALA A 396 1.75 0.69 -8.79
CA ALA A 396 1.02 -0.28 -9.61
C ALA A 396 -0.17 0.35 -10.35
N LEU A 397 -0.91 1.25 -9.68
CA LEU A 397 -2.00 2.02 -10.32
C LEU A 397 -1.47 2.93 -11.43
N TYR A 398 -0.35 3.60 -11.21
CA TYR A 398 0.29 4.40 -12.24
C TYR A 398 0.72 3.56 -13.43
N GLU A 399 1.36 2.40 -13.20
CA GLU A 399 1.76 1.47 -14.26
C GLU A 399 0.56 0.93 -15.05
N LEU A 400 -0.55 0.61 -14.36
CA LEU A 400 -1.80 0.20 -14.98
C LEU A 400 -2.37 1.30 -15.90
N GLY A 401 -2.35 2.55 -15.41
CA GLY A 401 -2.77 3.71 -16.20
C GLY A 401 -1.90 3.93 -17.44
N LEU A 402 -0.58 3.77 -17.32
CA LEU A 402 0.34 3.82 -18.45
C LEU A 402 0.07 2.71 -19.46
N ALA A 403 -0.16 1.47 -19.00
CA ALA A 403 -0.49 0.35 -19.88
C ALA A 403 -1.75 0.64 -20.71
N HIS A 404 -2.81 1.16 -20.09
CA HIS A 404 -4.01 1.59 -20.83
C HIS A 404 -3.72 2.73 -21.81
N MET A 405 -2.96 3.75 -21.42
CA MET A 405 -2.59 4.84 -22.30
C MET A 405 -1.83 4.33 -23.54
N PHE A 406 -0.84 3.46 -23.35
CA PHE A 406 -0.08 2.87 -24.46
C PHE A 406 -0.92 1.94 -25.34
N LEU A 407 -1.96 1.31 -24.80
CA LEU A 407 -2.95 0.54 -25.56
C LEU A 407 -3.96 1.42 -26.32
N GLY A 408 -3.79 2.76 -26.30
CA GLY A 408 -4.68 3.69 -26.97
C GLY A 408 -5.99 3.96 -26.21
N GLN A 409 -6.01 3.72 -24.90
CA GLN A 409 -7.15 3.91 -24.01
C GLN A 409 -6.90 5.03 -22.98
N PRO A 410 -6.64 6.28 -23.41
CA PRO A 410 -6.24 7.35 -22.50
C PRO A 410 -7.30 7.70 -21.45
N ARG A 411 -8.60 7.55 -21.74
CA ARG A 411 -9.69 7.79 -20.76
C ARG A 411 -9.58 6.85 -19.56
N THR A 412 -9.34 5.57 -19.79
CA THR A 412 -9.15 4.58 -18.73
C THR A 412 -7.83 4.85 -18.00
N GLY A 413 -6.78 5.23 -18.73
CA GLY A 413 -5.49 5.61 -18.15
C GLY A 413 -5.61 6.72 -17.11
N ILE A 414 -6.40 7.77 -17.40
CA ILE A 414 -6.66 8.88 -16.47
C ILE A 414 -7.21 8.36 -15.14
N LEU A 415 -8.23 7.50 -15.16
CA LEU A 415 -8.87 7.01 -13.94
C LEU A 415 -7.89 6.37 -12.96
N HIS A 416 -6.98 5.55 -13.48
CA HIS A 416 -5.98 4.85 -12.66
C HIS A 416 -4.87 5.80 -12.18
N ILE A 417 -4.37 6.68 -13.06
CA ILE A 417 -3.30 7.62 -12.67
C ILE A 417 -3.82 8.66 -11.66
N GLU A 418 -5.04 9.18 -11.84
CA GLU A 418 -5.66 10.08 -10.86
C GLU A 418 -5.83 9.38 -9.49
N LYS A 419 -6.23 8.11 -9.48
CA LYS A 419 -6.29 7.33 -8.23
C LYS A 419 -4.89 7.21 -7.61
N ALA A 420 -3.84 6.97 -8.39
CA ALA A 420 -2.47 6.93 -7.91
C ALA A 420 -2.04 8.26 -7.27
N VAL A 421 -2.32 9.40 -7.94
CA VAL A 421 -2.01 10.74 -7.41
C VAL A 421 -2.79 11.03 -6.11
N ARG A 422 -4.08 10.63 -6.04
CA ARG A 422 -4.86 10.81 -4.80
C ARG A 422 -4.32 9.99 -3.64
N LEU A 423 -3.90 8.74 -3.91
CA LEU A 423 -3.32 7.86 -2.89
C LEU A 423 -1.95 8.35 -2.42
N SER A 424 -1.16 8.96 -3.30
CA SER A 424 0.18 9.42 -2.95
C SER A 424 0.49 10.81 -3.53
N PRO A 425 -0.14 11.88 -3.00
CA PRO A 425 0.03 13.23 -3.52
C PRO A 425 1.44 13.81 -3.29
N ARG A 426 2.20 13.22 -2.38
CA ARG A 426 3.61 13.55 -2.11
C ARG A 426 4.57 12.46 -2.56
N ASP A 427 4.11 11.59 -3.47
CA ASP A 427 4.94 10.53 -4.03
C ASP A 427 6.22 11.12 -4.65
N PRO A 428 7.39 10.55 -4.42
CA PRO A 428 8.61 10.95 -5.12
C PRO A 428 8.47 10.92 -6.65
N PHE A 429 7.54 10.10 -7.17
CA PHE A 429 7.25 9.99 -8.60
C PHE A 429 6.00 10.75 -9.04
N VAL A 430 5.43 11.63 -8.21
CA VAL A 430 4.21 12.39 -8.56
C VAL A 430 4.38 13.21 -9.84
N SER A 431 5.58 13.71 -10.12
CA SER A 431 5.89 14.39 -11.38
C SER A 431 5.76 13.48 -12.60
N ALA A 432 6.16 12.20 -12.48
CA ALA A 432 5.94 11.20 -13.53
C ALA A 432 4.45 10.88 -13.69
N MET A 433 3.68 10.86 -12.61
CA MET A 433 2.22 10.68 -12.67
C MET A 433 1.56 11.87 -13.38
N HIS A 434 1.94 13.12 -13.08
CA HIS A 434 1.46 14.30 -13.80
C HIS A 434 1.84 14.24 -15.28
N TYR A 435 3.06 13.79 -15.60
CA TYR A 435 3.49 13.58 -16.97
C TYR A 435 2.60 12.54 -17.69
N GLY A 436 2.30 11.41 -17.05
CA GLY A 436 1.37 10.40 -17.60
C GLY A 436 -0.04 10.94 -17.85
N LEU A 437 -0.60 11.70 -16.89
CA LEU A 437 -1.89 12.37 -17.03
C LEU A 437 -1.88 13.39 -18.16
N GLY A 438 -0.85 14.24 -18.24
CA GLY A 438 -0.70 15.23 -19.32
C GLY A 438 -0.75 14.58 -20.70
N ARG A 439 -0.08 13.43 -20.87
CA ARG A 439 -0.11 12.65 -22.12
C ARG A 439 -1.51 12.14 -22.45
N CYS A 440 -2.23 11.61 -21.47
CA CYS A 440 -3.60 11.16 -21.64
C CYS A 440 -4.53 12.32 -22.04
N HIS A 441 -4.42 13.48 -21.38
CA HIS A 441 -5.22 14.68 -21.71
C HIS A 441 -4.89 15.22 -23.10
N LEU A 442 -3.61 15.25 -23.48
CA LEU A 442 -3.20 15.66 -24.83
C LEU A 442 -3.81 14.76 -25.90
N PHE A 443 -3.80 13.43 -25.70
CA PHE A 443 -4.42 12.47 -26.63
C PHE A 443 -5.94 12.65 -26.77
N LEU A 444 -6.59 13.22 -25.76
CA LEU A 444 -8.02 13.53 -25.77
C LEU A 444 -8.34 14.95 -26.27
N GLY A 445 -7.33 15.76 -26.57
CA GLY A 445 -7.48 17.15 -27.00
C GLY A 445 -7.78 18.14 -25.87
N HIS A 446 -7.61 17.74 -24.62
CA HIS A 446 -7.78 18.59 -23.45
C HIS A 446 -6.49 19.39 -23.21
N LEU A 447 -6.28 20.44 -24.05
CA LEU A 447 -4.98 21.14 -24.15
C LEU A 447 -4.60 21.87 -22.85
N ASP A 448 -5.54 22.59 -22.24
CA ASP A 448 -5.26 23.38 -21.04
C ASP A 448 -4.83 22.48 -19.88
N GLN A 449 -5.54 21.35 -19.65
CA GLN A 449 -5.17 20.37 -18.63
C GLN A 449 -3.83 19.70 -18.94
N ALA A 450 -3.55 19.42 -20.22
CA ALA A 450 -2.29 18.83 -20.63
C ALA A 450 -1.10 19.76 -20.34
N ILE A 451 -1.24 21.05 -20.66
CA ILE A 451 -0.23 22.09 -20.40
C ILE A 451 0.04 22.20 -18.90
N GLU A 452 -1.02 22.41 -18.10
CA GLU A 452 -0.90 22.51 -16.63
C GLU A 452 -0.15 21.30 -16.03
N LEU A 453 -0.51 20.10 -16.47
CA LEU A 453 0.09 18.86 -15.97
C LEU A 453 1.56 18.70 -16.42
N PHE A 454 1.91 19.09 -17.64
CA PHE A 454 3.30 19.07 -18.09
C PHE A 454 4.15 20.13 -17.39
N GLU A 455 3.62 21.30 -17.09
CA GLU A 455 4.29 22.33 -16.29
C GLU A 455 4.58 21.84 -14.87
N ARG A 456 3.59 21.23 -14.21
CA ARG A 456 3.78 20.57 -12.89
C ARG A 456 4.85 19.47 -12.96
N ALA A 457 4.82 18.64 -13.99
CA ALA A 457 5.82 17.60 -14.19
C ALA A 457 7.22 18.17 -14.42
N SER A 458 7.34 19.21 -15.24
CA SER A 458 8.62 19.91 -15.54
C SER A 458 9.20 20.61 -14.31
N THR A 459 8.35 21.20 -13.45
CA THR A 459 8.79 21.80 -12.18
C THR A 459 9.46 20.78 -11.27
N GLY A 460 8.88 19.57 -11.15
CA GLY A 460 9.45 18.50 -10.33
C GLY A 460 10.64 17.79 -10.98
N GLN A 461 10.77 17.86 -12.31
CA GLN A 461 11.86 17.24 -13.08
C GLN A 461 12.42 18.21 -14.15
N PRO A 462 13.07 19.30 -13.75
CA PRO A 462 13.45 20.40 -14.67
C PRO A 462 14.44 19.98 -15.77
N ARG A 463 15.16 18.87 -15.57
CA ARG A 463 16.12 18.32 -16.57
C ARG A 463 15.55 17.21 -17.45
N HIS A 464 14.25 16.90 -17.31
CA HIS A 464 13.64 15.84 -18.09
C HIS A 464 13.19 16.38 -19.46
N TRP A 465 14.05 16.27 -20.46
CA TRP A 465 13.83 16.79 -21.81
C TRP A 465 12.54 16.27 -22.46
N ASP A 466 12.18 15.01 -22.23
CA ASP A 466 11.00 14.35 -22.80
C ASP A 466 9.69 15.02 -22.32
N VAL A 467 9.58 15.39 -21.05
CA VAL A 467 8.44 16.16 -20.52
C VAL A 467 8.28 17.50 -21.24
N ARG A 468 9.41 18.20 -21.46
CA ARG A 468 9.40 19.48 -22.18
C ARG A 468 8.94 19.33 -23.62
N MET A 469 9.35 18.27 -24.32
CA MET A 469 8.91 17.99 -25.68
C MET A 469 7.39 17.77 -25.76
N TRP A 470 6.79 17.15 -24.75
CA TRP A 470 5.33 17.02 -24.68
C TRP A 470 4.64 18.35 -24.40
N LEU A 471 5.24 19.20 -23.57
CA LEU A 471 4.79 20.57 -23.32
C LEU A 471 4.86 21.41 -24.62
N VAL A 472 5.95 21.31 -25.37
CA VAL A 472 6.08 21.94 -26.71
C VAL A 472 4.89 21.58 -27.60
N GLY A 473 4.57 20.27 -27.70
CA GLY A 473 3.46 19.82 -28.52
C GLY A 473 2.11 20.38 -28.06
N ALA A 474 1.87 20.41 -26.76
CA ALA A 474 0.63 20.93 -26.18
C ALA A 474 0.48 22.45 -26.40
N LEU A 475 1.52 23.24 -26.10
CA LEU A 475 1.54 24.70 -26.30
C LEU A 475 1.32 25.06 -27.77
N ALA A 476 2.02 24.38 -28.68
CA ALA A 476 1.89 24.65 -30.12
C ALA A 476 0.50 24.29 -30.66
N LEU A 477 -0.16 23.27 -30.13
CA LEU A 477 -1.54 22.93 -30.48
C LEU A 477 -2.53 23.95 -29.92
N ASN A 478 -2.25 24.48 -28.72
CA ASN A 478 -3.06 25.52 -28.06
C ASN A 478 -2.88 26.91 -28.71
N GLY A 479 -1.93 27.06 -29.65
CA GLY A 479 -1.68 28.31 -30.38
C GLY A 479 -0.58 29.19 -29.79
N ASP A 480 0.01 28.84 -28.65
CA ASP A 480 1.12 29.58 -28.02
C ASP A 480 2.45 29.11 -28.63
N LEU A 481 2.74 29.61 -29.84
CA LEU A 481 3.92 29.22 -30.60
C LEU A 481 5.21 29.79 -29.99
N ASP A 482 5.15 30.92 -29.33
CA ASP A 482 6.35 31.58 -28.76
C ASP A 482 6.81 30.80 -27.52
N ALA A 483 5.90 30.46 -26.62
CA ALA A 483 6.20 29.57 -25.49
C ALA A 483 6.67 28.19 -25.98
N ALA A 484 6.02 27.61 -26.99
CA ALA A 484 6.42 26.33 -27.56
C ALA A 484 7.86 26.33 -28.08
N ARG A 485 8.29 27.40 -28.79
CA ARG A 485 9.66 27.55 -29.31
C ARG A 485 10.67 27.73 -28.18
N ALA A 486 10.32 28.47 -27.15
CA ALA A 486 11.19 28.66 -25.97
C ALA A 486 11.44 27.30 -25.28
N GLU A 487 10.39 26.53 -25.04
CA GLU A 487 10.51 25.19 -24.44
C GLU A 487 11.25 24.20 -25.35
N LEU A 488 11.06 24.27 -26.70
CA LEU A 488 11.81 23.47 -27.66
C LEU A 488 13.31 23.75 -27.61
N THR A 489 13.70 25.02 -27.48
CA THR A 489 15.10 25.44 -27.35
C THR A 489 15.74 24.82 -26.11
N GLU A 490 15.03 24.86 -24.98
CA GLU A 490 15.51 24.26 -23.74
C GLU A 490 15.55 22.73 -23.79
N ALA A 491 14.55 22.08 -24.37
CA ALA A 491 14.54 20.62 -24.58
C ALA A 491 15.73 20.17 -25.45
N SER A 492 16.01 20.88 -26.53
CA SER A 492 17.13 20.60 -27.42
C SER A 492 18.49 20.83 -26.73
N ARG A 493 18.57 21.78 -25.82
CA ARG A 493 19.79 22.01 -25.00
C ARG A 493 20.04 20.85 -24.05
N LEU A 494 18.97 20.26 -23.48
CA LEU A 494 19.07 19.15 -22.53
C LEU A 494 19.40 17.81 -23.22
N LYS A 495 18.97 17.63 -24.49
CA LYS A 495 19.16 16.39 -25.25
C LYS A 495 19.47 16.71 -26.72
N PRO A 496 20.67 17.22 -27.03
CA PRO A 496 21.01 17.70 -28.38
C PRO A 496 21.06 16.61 -29.44
N GLU A 497 21.27 15.36 -29.06
CA GLU A 497 21.24 14.22 -29.98
C GLU A 497 19.84 13.87 -30.55
N ILE A 498 18.77 14.40 -29.96
CA ILE A 498 17.40 14.24 -30.42
C ILE A 498 16.98 15.50 -31.18
N HIS A 499 17.22 15.54 -32.45
CA HIS A 499 17.00 16.71 -33.33
C HIS A 499 15.84 16.50 -34.32
N SER A 500 15.14 15.38 -34.26
CA SER A 500 13.96 15.11 -35.11
C SER A 500 12.98 14.12 -34.45
N GLN A 501 11.75 14.09 -34.96
CA GLN A 501 10.73 13.14 -34.50
C GLN A 501 11.13 11.68 -34.80
N ALA A 502 11.78 11.44 -35.96
CA ALA A 502 12.34 10.14 -36.31
C ALA A 502 13.45 9.70 -35.33
N GLY A 503 14.36 10.62 -34.99
CA GLY A 503 15.40 10.38 -33.98
C GLY A 503 14.81 10.05 -32.62
N TRP A 504 13.78 10.80 -32.20
CA TRP A 504 13.08 10.50 -30.94
C TRP A 504 12.40 9.13 -30.96
N ARG A 505 11.71 8.79 -32.08
CA ARG A 505 11.10 7.47 -32.24
C ARG A 505 12.13 6.33 -32.17
N ALA A 506 13.28 6.50 -32.77
CA ALA A 506 14.38 5.53 -32.71
C ALA A 506 14.95 5.36 -31.27
N HIS A 507 14.86 6.40 -30.44
CA HIS A 507 15.28 6.35 -29.05
C HIS A 507 14.30 5.58 -28.14
N GLN A 508 13.06 5.34 -28.60
CA GLN A 508 12.03 4.62 -27.86
C GLN A 508 11.46 3.43 -28.68
N PRO A 509 12.30 2.46 -29.10
CA PRO A 509 11.89 1.38 -30.02
C PRO A 509 10.87 0.42 -29.43
N TRP A 510 10.76 0.38 -28.09
CA TRP A 510 9.84 -0.46 -27.35
C TRP A 510 8.37 0.02 -27.41
N ILE A 511 8.10 1.24 -27.90
CA ILE A 511 6.74 1.72 -28.13
C ILE A 511 6.33 1.33 -29.56
N ALA A 512 5.87 0.10 -29.77
CA ALA A 512 5.59 -0.44 -31.10
C ALA A 512 4.09 -0.54 -31.48
N ILE A 513 3.17 0.13 -30.74
CA ILE A 513 1.73 -0.08 -30.90
C ILE A 513 1.11 0.93 -31.87
N PRO A 514 0.43 0.44 -32.93
CA PRO A 514 -0.17 1.31 -33.95
C PRO A 514 -1.16 2.34 -33.38
N GLY A 515 -2.01 1.93 -32.42
CA GLY A 515 -3.00 2.82 -31.79
C GLY A 515 -2.37 4.01 -31.06
N TYR A 516 -1.30 3.79 -30.31
CA TYR A 516 -0.55 4.85 -29.64
C TYR A 516 0.07 5.83 -30.66
N TRP A 517 0.71 5.29 -31.71
CA TRP A 517 1.32 6.14 -32.74
C TRP A 517 0.29 6.95 -33.52
N ALA A 518 -0.90 6.39 -33.76
CA ALA A 518 -1.99 7.13 -34.39
C ALA A 518 -2.47 8.32 -33.54
N LEU A 519 -2.54 8.15 -32.20
CA LEU A 519 -2.85 9.25 -31.28
C LEU A 519 -1.73 10.28 -31.26
N ARG A 520 -0.48 9.85 -31.14
CA ARG A 520 0.69 10.72 -31.14
C ARG A 520 0.81 11.55 -32.41
N GLU A 521 0.55 10.96 -33.56
CA GLU A 521 0.59 11.64 -34.85
C GLU A 521 -0.45 12.77 -34.95
N LYS A 522 -1.66 12.51 -34.47
CA LYS A 522 -2.75 13.50 -34.47
C LYS A 522 -2.60 14.61 -33.45
N THR A 523 -1.75 14.44 -32.45
CA THR A 523 -1.58 15.37 -31.33
C THR A 523 -0.13 15.84 -31.21
N LEU A 524 0.71 15.16 -30.44
CA LEU A 524 2.08 15.57 -30.16
C LEU A 524 2.87 15.88 -31.43
N ASN A 525 2.91 14.97 -32.41
CA ASN A 525 3.72 15.14 -33.61
C ASN A 525 3.25 16.36 -34.44
N LEU A 526 1.92 16.57 -34.52
CA LEU A 526 1.36 17.75 -35.15
C LEU A 526 1.79 19.05 -34.43
N GLY A 527 1.74 19.07 -33.10
CA GLY A 527 2.18 20.21 -32.29
C GLY A 527 3.68 20.50 -32.47
N LEU A 528 4.52 19.46 -32.47
CA LEU A 528 5.96 19.57 -32.68
C LEU A 528 6.29 20.17 -34.05
N ARG A 529 5.59 19.75 -35.11
CA ARG A 529 5.74 20.36 -36.45
C ARG A 529 5.40 21.86 -36.44
N ARG A 530 4.32 22.24 -35.76
CA ARG A 530 3.92 23.66 -35.62
C ARG A 530 4.96 24.48 -34.87
N ALA A 531 5.62 23.89 -33.89
CA ALA A 531 6.73 24.53 -33.15
C ALA A 531 8.03 24.59 -33.94
N GLY A 532 8.13 23.91 -35.09
CA GLY A 532 9.32 23.87 -35.93
C GLY A 532 10.28 22.71 -35.68
N PHE A 533 9.85 21.68 -34.90
CA PHE A 533 10.65 20.48 -34.71
C PHE A 533 10.51 19.53 -35.90
N PRO A 534 11.62 19.16 -36.62
CA PRO A 534 11.55 18.44 -37.88
C PRO A 534 11.09 16.99 -37.74
N ASP A 535 10.51 16.47 -38.82
CA ASP A 535 10.06 15.07 -38.88
C ASP A 535 11.26 14.10 -39.02
N ARG A 536 12.30 14.50 -39.80
CA ARG A 536 13.51 13.70 -40.12
C ARG A 536 14.79 14.45 -39.74
#